data_c9ec2d0c7e794142b1525f074024ce08
#
_entry.id   c9ec2d0c7e794142b1525f074024ce08
#
_cell.length_a   1.000
_cell.length_b   1.000
_cell.length_c   1.000
_cell.angle_alpha   90.00
_cell.angle_beta   90.00
_cell.angle_gamma   90.00
#
_symmetry.space_group_name_H-M   'P 1'
#
loop_
_entity.id
_entity.type
_entity.pdbx_description
1 polymer ?
#
loop_
_entity_poly.entity_id
_entity_poly.type
_entity_poly.pdbx_seq_one_letter_code
_entity_poly.pdbx_strand_id
1 'polypeptide(L)'
;VVTTRDGRYCIPVKAEYRSQVPGMIHDQSNTGSTFFIEPMSIVKLNNDLRELEIKESEEISVILSSLSAMAGNYTTELLTNYDILKELDFIFAKAGFSHSYKGSEPIMDCDGKINIKKGRHPLIDSSKVVPVDIYLGDGYEQLIITGPNTGGKTVTLKTIGLFSLMGQSGLHIPASDNSKLTVFNDIFADIGDEQSIEQSLSTFSSHMKNIVYILKKADSNSLVLFDELCAGTDPTEGAALAISILRTLHSKKITTIATTHYSELKIYALSTDGVENACCEFDVASLAPTYRLLIGIPGKSNAFAISGKLGLPSEIIENAKANIGTSDKAFEDVISDLEKSRVTIEKEQAEIELYKKEIEELKNRLKIKTERLDEKSDSIIEKAREEADAILREAKETADETIRDFNKAAKNGMTIQDLEAGRERIRKQLEKTNAKKAANKPVQTSNHTAADFHIGDKVHVISMDLD
;
A
#
# COMPACT_ATOMS: atom_id res chain seq x y z
N VAL A 1 35.71 -50.17 50.85
CA VAL A 1 35.29 -49.19 49.86
C VAL A 1 36.02 -49.52 48.56
N VAL A 2 35.29 -49.71 47.46
CA VAL A 2 35.85 -49.87 46.11
C VAL A 2 35.95 -48.48 45.48
N THR A 3 36.99 -48.21 44.76
CA THR A 3 37.21 -46.94 44.01
C THR A 3 37.69 -47.25 42.63
N THR A 4 37.63 -46.27 41.72
CA THR A 4 38.10 -46.39 40.36
C THR A 4 39.38 -45.58 40.17
N ARG A 5 40.42 -46.14 39.51
CA ARG A 5 41.64 -45.47 39.07
C ARG A 5 41.92 -45.92 37.64
N ASP A 6 42.15 -44.97 36.78
CA ASP A 6 42.39 -45.18 35.33
C ASP A 6 41.36 -46.12 34.66
N GLY A 7 40.07 -46.01 35.09
CA GLY A 7 39.01 -46.88 34.60
C GLY A 7 39.00 -48.30 35.17
N ARG A 8 39.82 -48.62 36.17
CA ARG A 8 39.90 -49.94 36.80
C ARG A 8 39.41 -49.89 38.22
N TYR A 9 38.67 -50.90 38.66
CA TYR A 9 38.19 -51.01 40.02
C TYR A 9 39.35 -51.44 40.92
N CYS A 10 39.62 -50.63 41.92
CA CYS A 10 40.67 -50.81 42.89
C CYS A 10 40.14 -50.73 44.33
N ILE A 11 40.88 -51.26 45.27
CA ILE A 11 40.63 -51.08 46.71
C ILE A 11 41.74 -50.18 47.32
N PRO A 12 41.41 -49.23 48.18
CA PRO A 12 42.38 -48.44 48.89
C PRO A 12 42.93 -49.27 50.04
N VAL A 13 44.24 -49.51 50.08
CA VAL A 13 44.95 -50.29 51.06
C VAL A 13 46.00 -49.37 51.69
N LYS A 14 46.05 -49.36 53.09
CA LYS A 14 47.08 -48.64 53.81
C LYS A 14 48.44 -49.24 53.53
N ALA A 15 49.49 -48.41 53.51
CA ALA A 15 50.84 -48.83 53.21
C ALA A 15 51.32 -50.03 54.08
N GLU A 16 50.89 -50.07 55.31
CA GLU A 16 51.23 -51.16 56.31
C GLU A 16 50.67 -52.57 55.90
N TYR A 17 49.53 -52.57 55.13
CA TYR A 17 48.87 -53.84 54.76
C TYR A 17 49.10 -54.18 53.28
N ARG A 18 49.99 -53.45 52.56
CA ARG A 18 50.25 -53.66 51.16
C ARG A 18 50.61 -55.11 50.79
N SER A 19 51.45 -55.75 51.61
CA SER A 19 51.92 -57.14 51.42
C SER A 19 50.82 -58.21 51.58
N GLN A 20 49.71 -57.82 52.20
CA GLN A 20 48.57 -58.77 52.48
C GLN A 20 47.57 -58.80 51.32
N VAL A 21 47.65 -57.85 50.42
CA VAL A 21 46.74 -57.79 49.24
C VAL A 21 47.57 -57.96 47.97
N PRO A 22 47.63 -59.15 47.39
CA PRO A 22 48.31 -59.41 46.18
C PRO A 22 47.53 -58.75 45.03
N GLY A 23 48.18 -57.85 44.27
CA GLY A 23 47.54 -57.09 43.17
C GLY A 23 48.44 -56.06 42.52
N MET A 24 47.93 -55.40 41.47
CA MET A 24 48.62 -54.32 40.77
C MET A 24 48.32 -53.00 41.44
N ILE A 25 49.33 -52.15 41.61
CA ILE A 25 49.19 -50.78 42.11
C ILE A 25 48.94 -49.87 40.94
N HIS A 26 47.81 -49.19 40.97
CA HIS A 26 47.46 -48.18 39.91
C HIS A 26 47.72 -46.76 40.33
N ASP A 27 47.62 -46.49 41.66
CA ASP A 27 47.80 -45.13 42.14
C ASP A 27 48.22 -45.16 43.66
N GLN A 28 48.69 -44.00 44.15
CA GLN A 28 49.05 -43.78 45.54
C GLN A 28 48.51 -42.45 46.04
N SER A 29 48.03 -42.34 47.23
CA SER A 29 47.60 -41.08 47.81
C SER A 29 48.76 -40.08 47.90
N ASN A 30 48.47 -38.78 47.80
CA ASN A 30 49.48 -37.71 47.90
C ASN A 30 50.38 -37.80 49.15
N THR A 31 49.92 -38.38 50.20
CA THR A 31 50.67 -38.60 51.46
C THR A 31 51.46 -39.86 51.46
N GLY A 32 51.37 -40.71 50.46
CA GLY A 32 52.01 -41.99 50.39
C GLY A 32 51.43 -43.07 51.34
N SER A 33 50.39 -42.74 52.12
CA SER A 33 49.85 -43.61 53.20
C SER A 33 48.84 -44.66 52.71
N THR A 34 48.33 -44.54 51.46
CA THR A 34 47.33 -45.40 50.86
C THR A 34 47.67 -45.74 49.42
N PHE A 35 47.69 -47.02 49.12
CA PHE A 35 47.81 -47.49 47.70
C PHE A 35 46.48 -47.96 47.19
N PHE A 36 46.24 -47.66 45.93
CA PHE A 36 45.05 -48.13 45.21
C PHE A 36 45.46 -49.42 44.47
N ILE A 37 45.07 -50.53 44.99
CA ILE A 37 45.47 -51.84 44.47
C ILE A 37 44.31 -52.50 43.75
N GLU A 38 44.58 -52.98 42.54
CA GLU A 38 43.70 -53.87 41.80
C GLU A 38 44.04 -55.31 42.26
N PRO A 39 43.18 -56.00 43.02
CA PRO A 39 43.44 -57.37 43.46
C PRO A 39 43.55 -58.35 42.31
N MET A 40 44.46 -59.29 42.37
CA MET A 40 44.67 -60.27 41.26
C MET A 40 43.40 -61.05 40.97
N SER A 41 42.49 -61.23 41.89
CA SER A 41 41.19 -61.89 41.70
C SER A 41 40.23 -61.13 40.77
N ILE A 42 40.38 -59.76 40.61
CA ILE A 42 39.51 -58.99 39.83
C ILE A 42 40.18 -58.44 38.54
N VAL A 43 41.47 -58.64 38.34
CA VAL A 43 42.22 -58.23 37.16
C VAL A 43 41.54 -58.72 35.88
N LYS A 44 41.11 -59.99 35.86
CA LYS A 44 40.35 -60.49 34.67
C LYS A 44 39.08 -59.78 34.45
N LEU A 45 38.28 -59.51 35.45
CA LEU A 45 37.00 -58.82 35.37
C LEU A 45 37.18 -57.34 34.87
N ASN A 46 38.21 -56.66 35.41
CA ASN A 46 38.55 -55.33 34.92
C ASN A 46 39.00 -55.29 33.42
N ASN A 47 39.74 -56.35 33.02
CA ASN A 47 40.14 -56.52 31.63
C ASN A 47 38.92 -56.81 30.73
N ASP A 48 38.04 -57.71 31.14
CA ASP A 48 36.79 -58.02 30.40
C ASP A 48 35.90 -56.77 30.26
N LEU A 49 35.77 -55.99 31.34
CA LEU A 49 35.04 -54.77 31.37
C LEU A 49 35.63 -53.74 30.33
N ARG A 50 36.95 -53.58 30.42
CA ARG A 50 37.65 -52.67 29.46
C ARG A 50 37.54 -53.11 28.02
N GLU A 51 37.57 -54.41 27.78
CA GLU A 51 37.35 -54.94 26.41
C GLU A 51 35.91 -54.65 25.92
N LEU A 52 34.92 -54.78 26.83
CA LEU A 52 33.52 -54.44 26.50
C LEU A 52 33.33 -52.96 26.23
N GLU A 53 33.95 -52.08 27.03
CA GLU A 53 33.92 -50.61 26.78
C GLU A 53 34.53 -50.25 25.44
N ILE A 54 35.65 -50.90 25.05
CA ILE A 54 36.26 -50.68 23.75
C ILE A 54 35.33 -51.16 22.63
N LYS A 55 34.74 -52.36 22.76
CA LYS A 55 33.76 -52.87 21.78
C LYS A 55 32.53 -51.99 21.64
N GLU A 56 32.02 -51.48 22.77
CA GLU A 56 30.91 -50.50 22.74
C GLU A 56 31.27 -49.24 21.95
N SER A 57 32.47 -48.67 22.22
CA SER A 57 32.95 -47.50 21.51
C SER A 57 33.16 -47.75 20.02
N GLU A 58 33.68 -48.92 19.66
CA GLU A 58 33.85 -49.36 18.27
C GLU A 58 32.48 -49.50 17.59
N GLU A 59 31.50 -50.14 18.22
CA GLU A 59 30.15 -50.31 17.67
C GLU A 59 29.44 -48.96 17.48
N ILE A 60 29.53 -48.05 18.48
CA ILE A 60 29.04 -46.68 18.33
C ILE A 60 29.65 -45.98 17.09
N SER A 61 30.95 -46.14 16.90
CA SER A 61 31.68 -45.58 15.77
C SER A 61 31.19 -46.16 14.44
N VAL A 62 30.91 -47.43 14.37
CA VAL A 62 30.36 -48.11 13.18
C VAL A 62 28.95 -47.61 12.86
N ILE A 63 28.09 -47.49 13.89
CA ILE A 63 26.72 -46.97 13.74
C ILE A 63 26.76 -45.55 13.24
N LEU A 64 27.55 -44.65 13.84
CA LEU A 64 27.69 -43.27 13.45
C LEU A 64 28.24 -43.13 12.01
N SER A 65 29.23 -43.95 11.66
CA SER A 65 29.76 -43.98 10.30
C SER A 65 28.71 -44.41 9.28
N SER A 66 27.91 -45.44 9.61
CA SER A 66 26.82 -45.90 8.74
C SER A 66 25.74 -44.80 8.56
N LEU A 67 25.30 -44.17 9.64
CA LEU A 67 24.33 -43.07 9.58
C LEU A 67 24.88 -41.88 8.79
N SER A 68 26.14 -41.53 8.98
CA SER A 68 26.80 -40.45 8.20
C SER A 68 26.88 -40.79 6.71
N ALA A 69 27.18 -42.03 6.36
CA ALA A 69 27.19 -42.50 4.99
C ALA A 69 25.79 -42.43 4.34
N MET A 70 24.75 -42.84 5.08
CA MET A 70 23.36 -42.72 4.64
C MET A 70 22.96 -41.25 4.38
N ALA A 71 23.27 -40.33 5.30
CA ALA A 71 23.05 -38.91 5.12
C ALA A 71 23.84 -38.35 3.91
N GLY A 72 25.09 -38.84 3.75
CA GLY A 72 25.96 -38.48 2.62
C GLY A 72 25.36 -38.79 1.27
N ASN A 73 24.61 -39.88 1.14
CA ASN A 73 23.95 -40.25 -0.12
C ASN A 73 22.86 -39.23 -0.55
N TYR A 74 22.36 -38.43 0.36
CA TYR A 74 21.35 -37.39 0.09
C TYR A 74 21.90 -35.96 0.23
N THR A 75 23.20 -35.80 0.15
CA THR A 75 23.87 -34.49 0.34
C THR A 75 23.33 -33.43 -0.63
N THR A 76 23.13 -33.79 -1.89
CA THR A 76 22.65 -32.87 -2.93
C THR A 76 21.23 -32.40 -2.62
N GLU A 77 20.35 -33.31 -2.26
CA GLU A 77 18.96 -33.01 -1.92
C GLU A 77 18.86 -32.17 -0.63
N LEU A 78 19.67 -32.51 0.38
CA LEU A 78 19.74 -31.79 1.64
C LEU A 78 20.22 -30.34 1.44
N LEU A 79 21.29 -30.14 0.65
CA LEU A 79 21.79 -28.81 0.33
C LEU A 79 20.78 -28.01 -0.50
N THR A 80 20.15 -28.63 -1.50
CA THR A 80 19.10 -28.00 -2.28
C THR A 80 17.92 -27.55 -1.41
N ASN A 81 17.46 -28.45 -0.52
CA ASN A 81 16.37 -28.12 0.41
C ASN A 81 16.77 -26.99 1.38
N TYR A 82 18.01 -26.99 1.85
CA TYR A 82 18.51 -25.90 2.71
C TYR A 82 18.50 -24.56 2.00
N ASP A 83 18.95 -24.49 0.73
CA ASP A 83 18.91 -23.24 -0.06
C ASP A 83 17.49 -22.80 -0.34
N ILE A 84 16.57 -23.71 -0.66
CA ILE A 84 15.14 -23.40 -0.83
C ILE A 84 14.53 -22.85 0.48
N LEU A 85 14.82 -23.48 1.62
CA LEU A 85 14.32 -23.02 2.92
C LEU A 85 14.84 -21.63 3.27
N LYS A 86 16.10 -21.34 3.00
CA LYS A 86 16.70 -20.02 3.19
C LYS A 86 16.03 -18.96 2.32
N GLU A 87 15.72 -19.27 1.08
CA GLU A 87 15.02 -18.37 0.16
C GLU A 87 13.56 -18.13 0.61
N LEU A 88 12.86 -19.20 1.01
CA LEU A 88 11.50 -19.08 1.53
C LEU A 88 11.44 -18.24 2.81
N ASP A 89 12.37 -18.45 3.75
CA ASP A 89 12.46 -17.65 4.98
C ASP A 89 12.61 -16.16 4.66
N PHE A 90 13.49 -15.83 3.71
CA PHE A 90 13.68 -14.45 3.25
C PHE A 90 12.43 -13.86 2.59
N ILE A 91 11.71 -14.65 1.77
CA ILE A 91 10.44 -14.22 1.16
C ILE A 91 9.39 -13.94 2.25
N PHE A 92 9.24 -14.85 3.23
CA PHE A 92 8.31 -14.64 4.33
C PHE A 92 8.70 -13.47 5.24
N ALA A 93 9.99 -13.25 5.46
CA ALA A 93 10.47 -12.09 6.20
C ALA A 93 10.10 -10.77 5.50
N LYS A 94 10.29 -10.69 4.17
CA LYS A 94 9.87 -9.53 3.37
C LYS A 94 8.35 -9.33 3.41
N ALA A 95 7.58 -10.40 3.29
CA ALA A 95 6.12 -10.35 3.36
C ALA A 95 5.63 -9.88 4.73
N GLY A 96 6.18 -10.43 5.81
CA GLY A 96 5.87 -10.01 7.18
C GLY A 96 6.23 -8.55 7.44
N PHE A 97 7.40 -8.11 6.93
CA PHE A 97 7.83 -6.72 7.01
C PHE A 97 6.85 -5.80 6.27
N SER A 98 6.50 -6.12 5.02
CA SER A 98 5.50 -5.37 4.25
C SER A 98 4.16 -5.25 5.00
N HIS A 99 3.70 -6.33 5.60
CA HIS A 99 2.44 -6.34 6.35
C HIS A 99 2.47 -5.44 7.59
N SER A 100 3.64 -5.33 8.25
CA SER A 100 3.80 -4.53 9.48
C SER A 100 3.53 -3.03 9.27
N TYR A 101 3.83 -2.47 8.10
CA TYR A 101 3.59 -1.06 7.76
C TYR A 101 2.54 -0.86 6.66
N LYS A 102 1.78 -1.89 6.31
CA LYS A 102 0.76 -1.88 5.23
C LYS A 102 1.38 -1.40 3.91
N GLY A 103 2.46 -2.06 3.50
CA GLY A 103 3.17 -1.78 2.27
C GLY A 103 2.44 -2.30 1.04
N SER A 104 2.64 -1.62 -0.09
CA SER A 104 2.22 -2.06 -1.42
C SER A 104 3.43 -2.18 -2.35
N GLU A 105 3.31 -3.02 -3.36
CA GLU A 105 4.34 -3.19 -4.38
C GLU A 105 4.44 -1.91 -5.24
N PRO A 106 5.61 -1.25 -5.31
CA PRO A 106 5.79 -0.12 -6.22
C PRO A 106 6.00 -0.61 -7.65
N ILE A 107 5.48 0.16 -8.61
CA ILE A 107 5.81 -0.04 -10.02
C ILE A 107 7.23 0.50 -10.24
N MET A 108 8.18 -0.40 -10.53
CA MET A 108 9.57 -0.02 -10.82
C MET A 108 9.75 0.19 -12.32
N ASP A 109 10.31 1.34 -12.70
CA ASP A 109 10.58 1.71 -14.10
C ASP A 109 11.94 2.39 -14.23
N CYS A 110 12.39 2.66 -15.44
CA CYS A 110 13.65 3.36 -15.75
C CYS A 110 13.40 4.67 -16.53
N ASP A 111 12.19 5.22 -16.46
CA ASP A 111 11.80 6.42 -17.21
C ASP A 111 12.11 7.76 -16.48
N GLY A 112 12.77 7.71 -15.35
CA GLY A 112 13.11 8.87 -14.53
C GLY A 112 11.94 9.46 -13.74
N LYS A 113 10.78 8.78 -13.69
CA LYS A 113 9.59 9.30 -13.03
C LYS A 113 9.36 8.68 -11.65
N ILE A 114 9.07 9.52 -10.69
CA ILE A 114 8.61 9.14 -9.34
C ILE A 114 7.18 9.65 -9.19
N ASN A 115 6.27 8.77 -8.78
CA ASN A 115 4.90 9.13 -8.42
C ASN A 115 4.48 8.32 -7.20
N ILE A 116 4.67 8.88 -6.02
CA ILE A 116 4.32 8.27 -4.74
C ILE A 116 2.95 8.82 -4.31
N LYS A 117 2.00 7.92 -4.10
CA LYS A 117 0.65 8.25 -3.65
C LYS A 117 0.49 7.87 -2.19
N LYS A 118 0.13 8.84 -1.35
CA LYS A 118 -0.10 8.65 0.10
C LYS A 118 1.06 7.92 0.78
N GLY A 119 2.29 8.32 0.45
CA GLY A 119 3.51 7.78 1.03
C GLY A 119 3.60 8.10 2.52
N ARG A 120 3.91 7.10 3.35
CA ARG A 120 4.06 7.22 4.80
C ARG A 120 5.46 6.81 5.20
N HIS A 121 6.16 7.65 5.94
CA HIS A 121 7.51 7.32 6.40
C HIS A 121 7.48 6.07 7.29
N PRO A 122 8.20 4.97 6.95
CA PRO A 122 8.04 3.68 7.62
C PRO A 122 8.48 3.66 9.08
N LEU A 123 9.33 4.59 9.49
CA LEU A 123 9.86 4.69 10.86
C LEU A 123 9.04 5.65 11.75
N ILE A 124 7.96 6.25 11.23
CA ILE A 124 7.04 7.07 12.01
C ILE A 124 5.82 6.21 12.35
N ASP A 125 5.37 6.33 13.59
CA ASP A 125 4.17 5.62 14.07
C ASP A 125 2.98 5.84 13.12
N SER A 126 2.29 4.76 12.75
CA SER A 126 1.19 4.76 11.79
C SER A 126 0.00 5.64 12.23
N SER A 127 -0.14 5.92 13.52
CA SER A 127 -1.16 6.81 14.08
C SER A 127 -0.80 8.29 13.95
N LYS A 128 0.48 8.63 13.73
CA LYS A 128 0.99 10.00 13.70
C LYS A 128 1.46 10.42 12.32
N VAL A 129 1.81 9.46 11.45
CA VAL A 129 2.31 9.74 10.11
C VAL A 129 1.23 10.34 9.23
N VAL A 130 1.52 11.48 8.63
CA VAL A 130 0.66 12.09 7.61
C VAL A 130 1.10 11.59 6.24
N PRO A 131 0.18 11.02 5.43
CA PRO A 131 0.51 10.58 4.08
C PRO A 131 0.84 11.77 3.17
N VAL A 132 1.88 11.63 2.35
CA VAL A 132 2.29 12.65 1.37
C VAL A 132 2.20 12.12 -0.06
N ASP A 133 1.77 12.97 -0.97
CA ASP A 133 1.81 12.72 -2.41
C ASP A 133 3.04 13.43 -3.00
N ILE A 134 3.85 12.69 -3.77
CA ILE A 134 5.11 13.19 -4.32
C ILE A 134 5.21 12.75 -5.76
N TYR A 135 5.42 13.69 -6.67
CA TYR A 135 5.67 13.40 -8.08
C TYR A 135 6.85 14.22 -8.60
N LEU A 136 7.66 13.60 -9.44
CA LEU A 136 8.88 14.13 -10.03
C LEU A 136 9.14 13.42 -11.36
N GLY A 137 9.78 14.10 -12.31
CA GLY A 137 10.12 13.53 -13.61
C GLY A 137 9.05 13.68 -14.68
N ASP A 138 7.94 14.36 -14.41
CA ASP A 138 6.90 14.67 -15.38
C ASP A 138 6.84 16.18 -15.60
N GLY A 139 7.73 16.68 -16.47
CA GLY A 139 7.88 18.09 -16.77
C GLY A 139 8.99 18.79 -15.97
N TYR A 140 9.52 18.21 -14.89
CA TYR A 140 10.62 18.77 -14.13
C TYR A 140 11.47 17.67 -13.47
N GLU A 141 12.79 17.89 -13.39
CA GLU A 141 13.75 16.99 -12.78
C GLU A 141 14.21 17.48 -11.39
N GLN A 142 13.91 18.73 -11.04
CA GLN A 142 14.30 19.31 -9.76
C GLN A 142 13.09 19.75 -8.95
N LEU A 143 13.09 19.45 -7.65
CA LEU A 143 12.05 19.86 -6.70
C LEU A 143 12.68 20.64 -5.54
N ILE A 144 12.27 21.89 -5.37
CA ILE A 144 12.73 22.77 -4.31
C ILE A 144 11.65 22.88 -3.23
N ILE A 145 11.90 22.26 -2.08
CA ILE A 145 10.93 22.20 -0.98
C ILE A 145 11.22 23.32 0.02
N THR A 146 10.27 24.21 0.19
CA THR A 146 10.37 25.36 1.09
C THR A 146 9.37 25.27 2.26
N GLY A 147 9.49 26.11 3.26
CA GLY A 147 8.61 26.13 4.43
C GLY A 147 9.36 26.05 5.76
N PRO A 148 8.66 26.07 6.90
CA PRO A 148 9.29 26.02 8.22
C PRO A 148 9.96 24.65 8.48
N ASN A 149 10.97 24.61 9.37
CA ASN A 149 11.69 23.36 9.72
C ASN A 149 10.75 22.31 10.32
N THR A 150 9.80 22.75 11.11
CA THR A 150 8.79 21.87 11.72
C THR A 150 7.77 21.31 10.72
N GLY A 151 7.76 21.79 9.47
CA GLY A 151 6.75 21.42 8.46
C GLY A 151 6.93 20.03 7.85
N GLY A 152 8.03 19.32 8.12
CA GLY A 152 8.25 17.96 7.61
C GLY A 152 9.09 17.89 6.32
N LYS A 153 9.81 18.95 5.94
CA LYS A 153 10.72 18.99 4.78
C LYS A 153 11.71 17.82 4.76
N THR A 154 12.49 17.70 5.85
CA THR A 154 13.48 16.63 6.02
C THR A 154 12.84 15.23 5.99
N VAL A 155 11.66 15.08 6.60
CA VAL A 155 10.91 13.80 6.59
C VAL A 155 10.49 13.43 5.17
N THR A 156 9.99 14.39 4.40
CA THR A 156 9.61 14.17 2.98
C THR A 156 10.84 13.74 2.16
N LEU A 157 11.95 14.45 2.31
CA LEU A 157 13.22 14.14 1.64
C LEU A 157 13.70 12.72 1.97
N LYS A 158 13.74 12.38 3.27
CA LYS A 158 14.11 11.03 3.74
C LYS A 158 13.16 9.96 3.25
N THR A 159 11.85 10.24 3.15
CA THR A 159 10.86 9.31 2.64
C THR A 159 11.13 8.92 1.20
N ILE A 160 11.43 9.89 0.34
CA ILE A 160 11.74 9.64 -1.08
C ILE A 160 13.00 8.78 -1.22
N GLY A 161 14.07 9.15 -0.55
CA GLY A 161 15.33 8.38 -0.58
C GLY A 161 15.14 6.95 -0.07
N LEU A 162 14.43 6.80 1.04
CA LEU A 162 14.18 5.50 1.64
C LEU A 162 13.28 4.62 0.74
N PHE A 163 12.24 5.18 0.14
CA PHE A 163 11.38 4.44 -0.78
C PHE A 163 12.12 3.98 -2.04
N SER A 164 12.99 4.83 -2.58
CA SER A 164 13.84 4.45 -3.71
C SER A 164 14.76 3.28 -3.36
N LEU A 165 15.39 3.31 -2.18
CA LEU A 165 16.22 2.21 -1.68
C LEU A 165 15.40 0.95 -1.40
N MET A 166 14.23 1.06 -0.77
CA MET A 166 13.33 -0.06 -0.49
C MET A 166 12.87 -0.72 -1.79
N GLY A 167 12.36 0.06 -2.75
CA GLY A 167 11.90 -0.45 -4.05
C GLY A 167 13.00 -1.18 -4.81
N GLN A 168 14.20 -0.58 -4.89
CA GLN A 168 15.36 -1.22 -5.56
C GLN A 168 15.87 -2.47 -4.84
N SER A 169 15.61 -2.59 -3.55
CA SER A 169 15.91 -3.80 -2.75
C SER A 169 14.83 -4.87 -2.85
N GLY A 170 13.77 -4.66 -3.66
CA GLY A 170 12.66 -5.60 -3.80
C GLY A 170 11.76 -5.67 -2.57
N LEU A 171 11.65 -4.56 -1.84
CA LEU A 171 10.72 -4.40 -0.73
C LEU A 171 9.49 -3.59 -1.17
N HIS A 172 8.35 -3.89 -0.58
CA HIS A 172 7.18 -3.03 -0.68
C HIS A 172 7.42 -1.70 0.02
N ILE A 173 6.67 -0.67 -0.38
CA ILE A 173 6.75 0.66 0.24
C ILE A 173 5.42 1.00 0.94
N PRO A 174 5.42 1.73 2.06
CA PRO A 174 4.20 2.15 2.73
C PRO A 174 3.51 3.31 1.99
N ALA A 175 2.96 3.01 0.82
CA ALA A 175 2.26 3.94 -0.06
C ALA A 175 0.98 3.31 -0.60
N SER A 176 0.15 4.06 -1.30
CA SER A 176 -1.01 3.51 -2.01
C SER A 176 -0.59 2.75 -3.26
N ASP A 177 -1.44 1.81 -3.68
CA ASP A 177 -1.28 1.06 -4.92
C ASP A 177 -1.06 1.98 -6.12
N ASN A 178 -0.37 1.47 -7.14
CA ASN A 178 0.04 2.22 -8.32
C ASN A 178 0.99 3.40 -8.03
N SER A 179 1.71 3.38 -6.92
CA SER A 179 2.87 4.23 -6.71
C SER A 179 4.01 3.77 -7.61
N LYS A 180 4.67 4.73 -8.27
CA LYS A 180 5.74 4.48 -9.24
C LYS A 180 7.06 5.02 -8.72
N LEU A 181 8.11 4.23 -8.87
CA LEU A 181 9.49 4.61 -8.58
C LEU A 181 10.36 4.34 -9.80
N THR A 182 11.42 5.12 -9.95
CA THR A 182 12.43 4.86 -10.96
C THR A 182 13.67 4.22 -10.34
N VAL A 183 14.41 3.46 -11.16
CA VAL A 183 15.68 2.85 -10.76
C VAL A 183 16.80 3.85 -10.95
N PHE A 184 17.51 4.17 -9.88
CA PHE A 184 18.71 4.98 -9.89
C PHE A 184 19.95 4.12 -9.74
N ASN A 185 21.04 4.49 -10.43
CA ASN A 185 22.34 3.84 -10.24
C ASN A 185 22.94 4.22 -8.89
N ASP A 186 22.83 5.49 -8.54
CA ASP A 186 23.34 6.06 -7.29
C ASP A 186 22.29 6.95 -6.63
N ILE A 187 22.23 6.88 -5.31
CA ILE A 187 21.41 7.77 -4.49
C ILE A 187 22.34 8.52 -3.53
N PHE A 188 22.50 9.80 -3.75
CA PHE A 188 23.31 10.66 -2.93
C PHE A 188 22.44 11.46 -1.97
N ALA A 189 22.86 11.55 -0.72
CA ALA A 189 22.17 12.33 0.30
C ALA A 189 23.16 13.20 1.08
N ASP A 190 22.83 14.48 1.18
CA ASP A 190 23.44 15.41 2.12
C ASP A 190 22.36 15.83 3.12
N ILE A 191 22.18 15.00 4.14
CA ILE A 191 21.14 15.11 5.17
C ILE A 191 21.83 14.95 6.52
N GLY A 192 21.84 15.98 7.33
CA GLY A 192 22.48 15.92 8.64
C GLY A 192 21.89 16.93 9.62
N ASP A 193 21.86 16.58 10.91
CA ASP A 193 21.46 17.48 11.98
C ASP A 193 22.62 18.39 12.36
N GLU A 194 22.40 19.71 12.38
CA GLU A 194 23.32 20.73 12.91
C GLU A 194 23.59 20.61 14.43
N GLN A 195 22.93 19.63 15.11
CA GLN A 195 22.87 19.60 16.58
C GLN A 195 23.93 18.76 17.28
N SER A 196 24.94 18.25 16.59
CA SER A 196 26.06 17.61 17.28
C SER A 196 27.03 18.66 17.83
N ILE A 197 26.98 18.87 19.13
CA ILE A 197 27.73 19.89 19.92
C ILE A 197 29.24 19.82 19.74
N GLU A 198 29.82 18.77 19.21
CA GLU A 198 31.24 18.54 19.08
C GLU A 198 31.90 19.06 17.78
N GLN A 199 31.12 19.61 16.82
CA GLN A 199 31.64 19.95 15.47
C GLN A 199 31.26 21.35 14.94
N SER A 200 31.16 22.36 15.78
CA SER A 200 30.65 23.71 15.43
C SER A 200 31.52 24.56 14.46
N LEU A 201 32.67 24.11 14.02
CA LEU A 201 33.47 24.76 12.94
C LEU A 201 33.43 23.99 11.63
N SER A 202 32.62 22.95 11.55
CA SER A 202 32.71 21.90 10.56
C SER A 202 31.41 21.67 9.76
N THR A 203 30.23 22.16 10.18
CA THR A 203 28.99 21.81 9.51
C THR A 203 28.97 22.26 8.05
N PHE A 204 29.12 23.56 7.75
CA PHE A 204 29.17 24.05 6.37
C PHE A 204 30.28 23.40 5.55
N SER A 205 31.53 23.31 6.14
CA SER A 205 32.66 22.68 5.43
C SER A 205 32.47 21.20 5.18
N SER A 206 31.77 20.49 6.08
CA SER A 206 31.46 19.07 5.94
C SER A 206 30.43 18.85 4.82
N HIS A 207 29.31 19.59 4.85
CA HIS A 207 28.32 19.61 3.78
C HIS A 207 28.96 19.94 2.43
N MET A 208 29.82 20.98 2.39
CA MET A 208 30.47 21.37 1.14
C MET A 208 31.41 20.28 0.60
N LYS A 209 32.14 19.55 1.44
CA LYS A 209 32.94 18.40 1.00
C LYS A 209 32.06 17.30 0.38
N ASN A 210 30.91 17.00 1.00
CA ASN A 210 29.96 16.01 0.48
C ASN A 210 29.35 16.50 -0.85
N ILE A 211 28.94 17.76 -0.93
CA ILE A 211 28.42 18.37 -2.17
C ILE A 211 29.46 18.28 -3.30
N VAL A 212 30.74 18.60 -3.02
CA VAL A 212 31.81 18.46 -4.01
C VAL A 212 31.98 17.02 -4.48
N TYR A 213 31.87 16.05 -3.58
CA TYR A 213 31.90 14.64 -3.93
C TYR A 213 30.73 14.27 -4.83
N ILE A 214 29.51 14.67 -4.48
CA ILE A 214 28.27 14.44 -5.24
C ILE A 214 28.41 15.02 -6.66
N LEU A 215 28.80 16.28 -6.79
CA LEU A 215 28.97 16.97 -8.08
C LEU A 215 29.97 16.28 -9.04
N LYS A 216 30.95 15.56 -8.47
CA LYS A 216 31.94 14.78 -9.23
C LYS A 216 31.43 13.41 -9.67
N LYS A 217 30.53 12.81 -8.89
CA LYS A 217 30.10 11.42 -9.07
C LYS A 217 28.74 11.30 -9.71
N ALA A 218 27.80 12.19 -9.40
CA ALA A 218 26.44 12.12 -9.87
C ALA A 218 26.34 12.28 -11.40
N ASP A 219 25.50 11.46 -12.00
CA ASP A 219 25.14 11.43 -13.40
C ASP A 219 23.61 11.55 -13.62
N SER A 220 23.14 11.49 -14.85
CA SER A 220 21.73 11.61 -15.19
C SER A 220 20.84 10.50 -14.60
N ASN A 221 21.42 9.39 -14.16
CA ASN A 221 20.72 8.27 -13.52
C ASN A 221 20.87 8.28 -11.99
N SER A 222 21.26 9.40 -11.42
CA SER A 222 21.45 9.57 -9.99
C SER A 222 20.29 10.36 -9.37
N LEU A 223 19.94 10.00 -8.13
CA LEU A 223 19.06 10.81 -7.27
C LEU A 223 19.92 11.57 -6.27
N VAL A 224 19.73 12.88 -6.19
CA VAL A 224 20.46 13.74 -5.25
C VAL A 224 19.47 14.40 -4.28
N LEU A 225 19.75 14.27 -2.99
CA LEU A 225 18.90 14.76 -1.91
C LEU A 225 19.72 15.72 -1.03
N PHE A 226 19.29 16.99 -0.97
CA PHE A 226 19.92 18.01 -0.13
C PHE A 226 18.96 18.50 0.93
N ASP A 227 19.37 18.44 2.19
CA ASP A 227 18.63 19.06 3.29
C ASP A 227 19.32 20.38 3.66
N GLU A 228 18.53 21.47 3.69
CA GLU A 228 19.00 22.83 3.99
C GLU A 228 20.26 23.25 3.18
N LEU A 229 20.16 23.11 1.85
CA LEU A 229 21.27 23.32 0.93
C LEU A 229 22.02 24.66 1.17
N CYS A 230 23.31 24.57 1.46
CA CYS A 230 24.21 25.68 1.75
C CYS A 230 23.82 26.52 2.99
N ALA A 231 23.06 25.99 3.93
CA ALA A 231 22.84 26.62 5.23
C ALA A 231 24.14 26.73 6.04
N GLY A 232 24.14 27.59 7.04
CA GLY A 232 25.30 27.74 7.97
C GLY A 232 26.42 28.72 7.51
N THR A 233 26.16 29.55 6.47
CA THR A 233 27.00 30.66 6.03
C THR A 233 26.19 31.94 5.87
N ASP A 234 26.82 33.01 5.36
CA ASP A 234 26.08 34.23 5.00
C ASP A 234 24.91 33.90 4.06
N PRO A 235 23.68 34.36 4.34
CA PRO A 235 22.50 34.01 3.57
C PRO A 235 22.63 34.35 2.07
N THR A 236 23.25 35.46 1.73
CA THR A 236 23.41 35.91 0.34
C THR A 236 24.41 35.01 -0.41
N GLU A 237 25.52 34.69 0.21
CA GLU A 237 26.53 33.78 -0.34
C GLU A 237 25.99 32.35 -0.41
N GLY A 238 25.28 31.88 0.62
CA GLY A 238 24.66 30.57 0.67
C GLY A 238 23.60 30.37 -0.44
N ALA A 239 22.73 31.34 -0.65
CA ALA A 239 21.72 31.32 -1.71
C ALA A 239 22.40 31.30 -3.11
N ALA A 240 23.42 32.13 -3.32
CA ALA A 240 24.14 32.18 -4.61
C ALA A 240 24.85 30.86 -4.93
N LEU A 241 25.49 30.24 -3.93
CA LEU A 241 26.11 28.91 -4.06
C LEU A 241 25.07 27.84 -4.34
N ALA A 242 23.97 27.80 -3.59
CA ALA A 242 22.90 26.83 -3.76
C ALA A 242 22.32 26.90 -5.19
N ILE A 243 22.01 28.09 -5.70
CA ILE A 243 21.52 28.28 -7.09
C ILE A 243 22.54 27.77 -8.11
N SER A 244 23.83 28.05 -7.90
CA SER A 244 24.90 27.63 -8.82
C SER A 244 25.06 26.09 -8.83
N ILE A 245 24.96 25.44 -7.68
CA ILE A 245 24.98 23.98 -7.53
C ILE A 245 23.78 23.37 -8.25
N LEU A 246 22.56 23.86 -7.97
CA LEU A 246 21.33 23.36 -8.59
C LEU A 246 21.35 23.55 -10.11
N ARG A 247 21.80 24.67 -10.63
CA ARG A 247 21.98 24.90 -12.09
C ARG A 247 22.95 23.89 -12.70
N THR A 248 24.03 23.57 -12.01
CA THR A 248 25.00 22.59 -12.48
C THR A 248 24.39 21.19 -12.57
N LEU A 249 23.61 20.77 -11.55
CA LEU A 249 22.91 19.49 -11.57
C LEU A 249 21.81 19.47 -12.63
N HIS A 250 21.07 20.57 -12.78
CA HIS A 250 20.02 20.73 -13.79
C HIS A 250 20.59 20.60 -15.22
N SER A 251 21.70 21.25 -15.50
CA SER A 251 22.36 21.17 -16.81
C SER A 251 22.78 19.76 -17.19
N LYS A 252 23.04 18.91 -16.18
CA LYS A 252 23.35 17.49 -16.34
C LYS A 252 22.12 16.57 -16.29
N LYS A 253 20.91 17.13 -16.16
CA LYS A 253 19.63 16.42 -16.00
C LYS A 253 19.62 15.41 -14.83
N ILE A 254 20.23 15.81 -13.72
CA ILE A 254 20.29 14.98 -12.51
C ILE A 254 19.06 15.22 -11.67
N THR A 255 18.33 14.14 -11.36
CA THR A 255 17.15 14.20 -10.49
C THR A 255 17.56 14.70 -9.10
N THR A 256 17.03 15.88 -8.73
CA THR A 256 17.48 16.56 -7.50
C THR A 256 16.28 17.03 -6.66
N ILE A 257 16.34 16.78 -5.37
CA ILE A 257 15.38 17.35 -4.40
C ILE A 257 16.17 18.09 -3.35
N ALA A 258 15.86 19.36 -3.16
CA ALA A 258 16.53 20.19 -2.18
C ALA A 258 15.54 20.88 -1.24
N THR A 259 15.84 20.91 0.05
CA THR A 259 15.11 21.75 1.00
C THR A 259 15.88 23.03 1.25
N THR A 260 15.17 24.13 1.50
CA THR A 260 15.81 25.43 1.75
C THR A 260 14.91 26.40 2.51
N HIS A 261 15.53 27.42 3.09
CA HIS A 261 14.86 28.60 3.64
C HIS A 261 15.08 29.85 2.79
N TYR A 262 15.94 29.80 1.76
CA TYR A 262 16.28 30.96 0.95
C TYR A 262 15.14 31.35 -0.01
N SER A 263 14.73 32.62 0.01
CA SER A 263 13.69 33.13 -0.89
C SER A 263 14.16 33.16 -2.34
N GLU A 264 15.46 33.33 -2.59
CA GLU A 264 16.09 33.36 -3.91
C GLU A 264 15.93 32.01 -4.64
N LEU A 265 15.88 30.88 -3.90
CA LEU A 265 15.66 29.57 -4.49
C LEU A 265 14.21 29.37 -4.92
N LYS A 266 13.24 30.02 -4.25
CA LYS A 266 11.85 30.05 -4.70
C LYS A 266 11.74 30.74 -6.07
N ILE A 267 12.44 31.88 -6.22
CA ILE A 267 12.48 32.63 -7.49
C ILE A 267 13.19 31.82 -8.58
N TYR A 268 14.29 31.15 -8.23
CA TYR A 268 15.00 30.26 -9.15
C TYR A 268 14.07 29.19 -9.72
N ALA A 269 13.30 28.51 -8.86
CA ALA A 269 12.37 27.47 -9.29
C ALA A 269 11.19 28.01 -10.12
N LEU A 270 10.70 29.24 -9.84
CA LEU A 270 9.65 29.86 -10.65
C LEU A 270 10.14 30.34 -12.04
N SER A 271 11.43 30.61 -12.18
CA SER A 271 12.02 31.20 -13.39
C SER A 271 12.78 30.22 -14.25
N THR A 272 12.87 28.96 -13.88
CA THR A 272 13.68 27.94 -14.56
C THR A 272 12.80 26.76 -14.98
N ASP A 273 12.66 26.52 -16.27
CA ASP A 273 11.96 25.34 -16.79
C ASP A 273 12.63 24.06 -16.30
N GLY A 274 11.86 23.05 -15.93
CA GLY A 274 12.38 21.77 -15.40
C GLY A 274 12.72 21.82 -13.90
N VAL A 275 12.41 22.94 -13.21
CA VAL A 275 12.53 23.08 -11.74
C VAL A 275 11.18 23.46 -11.17
N GLU A 276 10.73 22.76 -10.14
CA GLU A 276 9.42 23.01 -9.52
C GLU A 276 9.57 23.37 -8.05
N ASN A 277 8.67 24.24 -7.58
CA ASN A 277 8.56 24.57 -6.16
C ASN A 277 7.64 23.57 -5.46
N ALA A 278 7.93 23.33 -4.18
CA ALA A 278 6.99 22.69 -3.26
C ALA A 278 7.05 23.36 -1.89
N CYS A 279 5.97 23.27 -1.16
CA CYS A 279 5.95 23.70 0.24
C CYS A 279 5.32 22.66 1.15
N CYS A 280 5.82 22.61 2.39
CA CYS A 280 5.12 21.91 3.46
C CYS A 280 4.07 22.85 4.05
N GLU A 281 2.82 22.45 3.97
CA GLU A 281 1.68 23.23 4.48
C GLU A 281 1.77 23.44 5.99
N PHE A 282 1.51 24.66 6.44
CA PHE A 282 1.48 25.01 7.84
C PHE A 282 0.18 25.75 8.17
N ASP A 283 -0.55 25.21 9.14
CA ASP A 283 -1.78 25.85 9.60
C ASP A 283 -1.45 26.95 10.61
N VAL A 284 -1.62 28.19 10.17
CA VAL A 284 -1.41 29.38 10.99
C VAL A 284 -2.49 29.48 12.08
N ALA A 285 -3.68 28.87 11.88
CA ALA A 285 -4.75 28.93 12.86
C ALA A 285 -4.45 28.08 14.10
N SER A 286 -3.94 26.89 13.93
CA SER A 286 -3.56 25.97 15.02
C SER A 286 -2.10 26.09 15.46
N LEU A 287 -1.26 26.86 14.74
CA LEU A 287 0.21 26.89 14.88
C LEU A 287 0.85 25.51 14.75
N ALA A 288 0.27 24.64 13.95
CA ALA A 288 0.74 23.29 13.77
C ALA A 288 1.05 22.99 12.29
N PRO A 289 2.07 22.19 12.01
CA PRO A 289 2.30 21.70 10.66
C PRO A 289 1.19 20.68 10.29
N THR A 290 0.68 20.76 9.07
CA THR A 290 -0.23 19.74 8.54
C THR A 290 0.54 18.57 7.94
N TYR A 291 1.85 18.72 7.72
CA TYR A 291 2.76 17.77 7.05
C TYR A 291 2.38 17.43 5.61
N ARG A 292 1.44 18.15 5.00
CA ARG A 292 1.09 17.96 3.59
C ARG A 292 2.11 18.67 2.71
N LEU A 293 2.50 18.01 1.62
CA LEU A 293 3.36 18.60 0.59
C LEU A 293 2.48 19.17 -0.54
N LEU A 294 2.62 20.43 -0.82
CA LEU A 294 1.95 21.12 -1.93
C LEU A 294 2.98 21.39 -3.01
N ILE A 295 2.90 20.70 -4.14
CA ILE A 295 3.81 20.87 -5.28
C ILE A 295 3.21 21.92 -6.25
N GLY A 296 4.07 22.74 -6.86
CA GLY A 296 3.69 23.84 -7.74
C GLY A 296 3.57 25.19 -7.03
N ILE A 297 3.84 25.25 -5.72
CA ILE A 297 3.72 26.48 -4.93
C ILE A 297 4.96 26.67 -4.06
N PRO A 298 5.59 27.83 -4.08
CA PRO A 298 6.61 28.18 -3.09
C PRO A 298 6.00 28.42 -1.70
N GLY A 299 6.67 27.98 -0.66
CA GLY A 299 6.23 28.16 0.72
C GLY A 299 6.29 29.62 1.17
N LYS A 300 5.27 30.04 1.91
CA LYS A 300 5.19 31.35 2.56
C LYS A 300 6.00 31.37 3.86
N SER A 301 6.59 32.52 4.15
CA SER A 301 7.17 32.77 5.45
C SER A 301 6.08 33.12 6.46
N ASN A 302 5.96 32.35 7.53
CA ASN A 302 4.92 32.54 8.57
C ASN A 302 5.49 33.11 9.87
N ALA A 303 6.74 33.60 9.88
CA ALA A 303 7.43 34.04 11.09
C ALA A 303 6.64 35.12 11.85
N PHE A 304 6.11 36.13 11.20
CA PHE A 304 5.35 37.18 11.85
C PHE A 304 4.03 36.71 12.42
N ALA A 305 3.31 35.84 11.69
CA ALA A 305 2.05 35.27 12.16
C ALA A 305 2.27 34.37 13.39
N ILE A 306 3.32 33.56 13.35
CA ILE A 306 3.72 32.68 14.47
C ILE A 306 4.14 33.54 15.67
N SER A 307 5.01 34.54 15.49
CA SER A 307 5.48 35.41 16.56
C SER A 307 4.32 36.16 17.25
N GLY A 308 3.37 36.69 16.46
CA GLY A 308 2.20 37.38 17.01
C GLY A 308 1.32 36.47 17.86
N LYS A 309 1.09 35.24 17.42
CA LYS A 309 0.33 34.25 18.20
C LYS A 309 1.07 33.76 19.46
N LEU A 310 2.38 33.74 19.44
CA LEU A 310 3.22 33.43 20.60
C LEU A 310 3.30 34.58 21.60
N GLY A 311 2.68 35.74 21.28
CA GLY A 311 2.57 36.86 22.20
C GLY A 311 3.59 37.98 21.98
N LEU A 312 4.31 38.00 20.85
CA LEU A 312 5.17 39.13 20.52
C LEU A 312 4.27 40.40 20.29
N PRO A 313 4.60 41.54 20.94
CA PRO A 313 3.82 42.77 20.77
C PRO A 313 3.69 43.17 19.30
N SER A 314 2.47 43.60 18.91
CA SER A 314 2.17 43.97 17.50
C SER A 314 3.05 45.13 17.01
N GLU A 315 3.43 46.05 17.91
CA GLU A 315 4.37 47.16 17.58
C GLU A 315 5.74 46.67 17.09
N ILE A 316 6.29 45.63 17.74
CA ILE A 316 7.56 45.02 17.31
C ILE A 316 7.39 44.34 15.93
N ILE A 317 6.27 43.66 15.72
CA ILE A 317 6.02 43.01 14.44
C ILE A 317 5.84 44.02 13.30
N GLU A 318 5.12 45.12 13.54
CA GLU A 318 4.95 46.19 12.54
C GLU A 318 6.29 46.89 12.23
N ASN A 319 7.13 47.18 13.23
CA ASN A 319 8.46 47.69 13.05
C ASN A 319 9.34 46.72 12.24
N ALA A 320 9.26 45.40 12.52
CA ALA A 320 10.02 44.42 11.79
C ALA A 320 9.55 44.32 10.31
N LYS A 321 8.23 44.35 10.07
CA LYS A 321 7.67 44.42 8.71
C LYS A 321 8.09 45.67 7.95
N ALA A 322 8.29 46.79 8.63
CA ALA A 322 8.75 48.02 7.98
C ALA A 322 10.20 47.91 7.49
N ASN A 323 11.01 47.08 8.10
CA ASN A 323 12.43 46.85 7.72
C ASN A 323 12.59 45.84 6.55
N ILE A 324 11.49 45.19 6.10
CA ILE A 324 11.52 44.32 4.91
C ILE A 324 11.38 45.17 3.66
N GLY A 325 12.19 44.92 2.63
CA GLY A 325 12.13 45.62 1.34
C GLY A 325 10.75 45.52 0.67
N THR A 326 10.41 46.56 -0.10
CA THR A 326 9.12 46.61 -0.81
C THR A 326 8.96 45.49 -1.86
N SER A 327 10.04 45.07 -2.51
CA SER A 327 10.08 43.98 -3.48
C SER A 327 9.74 42.62 -2.82
N ASP A 328 10.29 42.38 -1.65
CA ASP A 328 10.08 41.13 -0.92
C ASP A 328 8.64 41.01 -0.39
N LYS A 329 8.02 42.15 0.01
CA LYS A 329 6.61 42.19 0.40
C LYS A 329 5.68 41.84 -0.76
N ALA A 330 5.89 42.48 -1.92
CA ALA A 330 5.07 42.21 -3.10
C ALA A 330 5.19 40.74 -3.56
N PHE A 331 6.35 40.16 -3.45
CA PHE A 331 6.58 38.75 -3.79
C PHE A 331 5.87 37.79 -2.80
N GLU A 332 5.96 38.04 -1.49
CA GLU A 332 5.27 37.23 -0.46
C GLU A 332 3.74 37.35 -0.56
N ASP A 333 3.20 38.51 -0.96
CA ASP A 333 1.76 38.70 -1.22
C ASP A 333 1.28 37.85 -2.41
N VAL A 334 2.04 37.82 -3.51
CA VAL A 334 1.75 36.97 -4.68
C VAL A 334 1.78 35.49 -4.31
N ILE A 335 2.80 35.06 -3.54
CA ILE A 335 2.88 33.68 -3.04
C ILE A 335 1.65 33.33 -2.19
N SER A 336 1.23 34.26 -1.32
CA SER A 336 0.04 34.05 -0.46
C SER A 336 -1.23 33.82 -1.28
N ASP A 337 -1.41 34.54 -2.37
CA ASP A 337 -2.59 34.43 -3.21
C ASP A 337 -2.52 33.15 -4.09
N LEU A 338 -1.34 32.77 -4.57
CA LEU A 338 -1.11 31.50 -5.25
C LEU A 338 -1.42 30.30 -4.34
N GLU A 339 -0.94 30.34 -3.09
CA GLU A 339 -1.20 29.28 -2.10
C GLU A 339 -2.72 29.13 -1.84
N LYS A 340 -3.44 30.22 -1.61
CA LYS A 340 -4.90 30.19 -1.41
C LYS A 340 -5.63 29.64 -2.62
N SER A 341 -5.27 30.09 -3.82
CA SER A 341 -5.87 29.63 -5.07
C SER A 341 -5.65 28.13 -5.26
N ARG A 342 -4.46 27.65 -4.99
CA ARG A 342 -4.13 26.22 -5.12
C ARG A 342 -4.88 25.36 -4.12
N VAL A 343 -4.91 25.75 -2.85
CA VAL A 343 -5.67 25.04 -1.82
C VAL A 343 -7.15 24.94 -2.21
N THR A 344 -7.70 25.99 -2.83
CA THR A 344 -9.07 25.99 -3.35
C THR A 344 -9.20 24.97 -4.49
N ILE A 345 -8.28 25.00 -5.47
CA ILE A 345 -8.26 24.09 -6.62
C ILE A 345 -8.15 22.63 -6.15
N GLU A 346 -7.29 22.32 -5.18
CA GLU A 346 -7.15 20.95 -4.65
C GLU A 346 -8.44 20.46 -3.96
N LYS A 347 -9.12 21.34 -3.21
CA LYS A 347 -10.43 21.01 -2.62
C LYS A 347 -11.47 20.73 -3.69
N GLU A 348 -11.56 21.58 -4.70
CA GLU A 348 -12.49 21.40 -5.81
C GLU A 348 -12.18 20.12 -6.61
N GLN A 349 -10.90 19.81 -6.83
CA GLN A 349 -10.50 18.56 -7.48
C GLN A 349 -10.90 17.31 -6.64
N ALA A 350 -10.74 17.36 -5.33
CA ALA A 350 -11.17 16.28 -4.45
C ALA A 350 -12.70 16.08 -4.49
N GLU A 351 -13.47 17.17 -4.53
CA GLU A 351 -14.93 17.13 -4.68
C GLU A 351 -15.33 16.56 -6.05
N ILE A 352 -14.66 16.98 -7.11
CA ILE A 352 -14.89 16.47 -8.48
C ILE A 352 -14.63 14.95 -8.54
N GLU A 353 -13.58 14.45 -7.92
CA GLU A 353 -13.31 13.01 -7.85
C GLU A 353 -14.39 12.23 -7.08
N LEU A 354 -14.92 12.83 -6.03
CA LEU A 354 -16.03 12.26 -5.26
C LEU A 354 -17.31 12.20 -6.11
N TYR A 355 -17.65 13.29 -6.79
CA TYR A 355 -18.78 13.35 -7.71
C TYR A 355 -18.64 12.40 -8.90
N LYS A 356 -17.44 12.22 -9.46
CA LYS A 356 -17.20 11.21 -10.50
C LYS A 356 -17.55 9.79 -10.04
N LYS A 357 -17.15 9.42 -8.84
CA LYS A 357 -17.51 8.11 -8.27
C LYS A 357 -19.01 7.96 -8.06
N GLU A 358 -19.67 8.98 -7.53
CA GLU A 358 -21.14 8.97 -7.38
C GLU A 358 -21.85 8.83 -8.73
N ILE A 359 -21.39 9.56 -9.76
CA ILE A 359 -21.93 9.48 -11.11
C ILE A 359 -21.75 8.07 -11.69
N GLU A 360 -20.59 7.45 -11.46
CA GLU A 360 -20.33 6.10 -11.96
C GLU A 360 -21.20 5.05 -11.25
N GLU A 361 -21.40 5.17 -9.94
CA GLU A 361 -22.34 4.34 -9.20
C GLU A 361 -23.79 4.52 -9.65
N LEU A 362 -24.23 5.76 -9.85
CA LEU A 362 -25.57 6.07 -10.35
C LEU A 362 -25.78 5.52 -11.77
N LYS A 363 -24.78 5.64 -12.64
CA LYS A 363 -24.81 5.09 -14.00
C LYS A 363 -24.94 3.58 -13.98
N ASN A 364 -24.21 2.90 -13.10
CA ASN A 364 -24.34 1.44 -12.95
C ASN A 364 -25.71 1.02 -12.41
N ARG A 365 -26.25 1.75 -11.43
CA ARG A 365 -27.60 1.51 -10.92
C ARG A 365 -28.67 1.73 -11.99
N LEU A 366 -28.54 2.79 -12.78
CA LEU A 366 -29.44 3.07 -13.91
C LEU A 366 -29.38 1.95 -14.95
N LYS A 367 -28.20 1.48 -15.32
CA LYS A 367 -28.01 0.39 -16.27
C LYS A 367 -28.74 -0.89 -15.82
N ILE A 368 -28.53 -1.31 -14.57
CA ILE A 368 -29.20 -2.47 -14.00
C ILE A 368 -30.73 -2.28 -13.98
N LYS A 369 -31.20 -1.07 -13.68
CA LYS A 369 -32.63 -0.77 -13.65
C LYS A 369 -33.25 -0.80 -15.06
N THR A 370 -32.53 -0.30 -16.08
CA THR A 370 -32.95 -0.36 -17.48
C THR A 370 -33.01 -1.81 -17.97
N GLU A 371 -32.00 -2.62 -17.72
CA GLU A 371 -31.97 -4.04 -18.09
C GLU A 371 -33.16 -4.81 -17.47
N ARG A 372 -33.49 -4.56 -16.20
CA ARG A 372 -34.66 -5.16 -15.54
C ARG A 372 -35.98 -4.69 -16.13
N LEU A 373 -36.06 -3.45 -16.61
CA LEU A 373 -37.26 -2.92 -17.28
C LEU A 373 -37.45 -3.57 -18.64
N ASP A 374 -36.39 -3.75 -19.40
CA ASP A 374 -36.41 -4.39 -20.71
C ASP A 374 -36.83 -5.87 -20.56
N GLU A 375 -36.24 -6.59 -19.59
CA GLU A 375 -36.68 -8.00 -19.30
C GLU A 375 -38.16 -8.12 -18.90
N LYS A 376 -38.65 -7.18 -18.07
CA LYS A 376 -40.08 -7.13 -17.71
C LYS A 376 -40.97 -6.81 -18.91
N SER A 377 -40.53 -5.87 -19.75
CA SER A 377 -41.24 -5.51 -20.99
C SER A 377 -41.35 -6.68 -21.94
N ASP A 378 -40.26 -7.39 -22.17
CA ASP A 378 -40.21 -8.56 -23.03
C ASP A 378 -41.14 -9.71 -22.50
N SER A 379 -41.09 -9.94 -21.19
CA SER A 379 -41.98 -10.92 -20.55
C SER A 379 -43.48 -10.56 -20.68
N ILE A 380 -43.82 -9.27 -20.58
CA ILE A 380 -45.19 -8.79 -20.77
C ILE A 380 -45.66 -8.97 -22.24
N ILE A 381 -44.78 -8.65 -23.19
CA ILE A 381 -45.05 -8.80 -24.61
C ILE A 381 -45.21 -10.27 -24.97
N GLU A 382 -44.38 -11.16 -24.42
CA GLU A 382 -44.45 -12.60 -24.65
C GLU A 382 -45.79 -13.21 -24.11
N LYS A 383 -46.15 -12.84 -22.86
CA LYS A 383 -47.45 -13.24 -22.28
C LYS A 383 -48.63 -12.74 -23.10
N ALA A 384 -48.58 -11.49 -23.59
CA ALA A 384 -49.64 -10.94 -24.41
C ALA A 384 -49.75 -11.65 -25.77
N ARG A 385 -48.63 -12.10 -26.35
CA ARG A 385 -48.62 -12.94 -27.57
C ARG A 385 -49.23 -14.34 -27.32
N GLU A 386 -48.84 -14.99 -26.23
CA GLU A 386 -49.40 -16.30 -25.84
C GLU A 386 -50.90 -16.21 -25.61
N GLU A 387 -51.39 -15.15 -24.93
CA GLU A 387 -52.84 -14.94 -24.75
C GLU A 387 -53.56 -14.68 -26.09
N ALA A 388 -52.96 -13.90 -26.98
CA ALA A 388 -53.51 -13.65 -28.30
C ALA A 388 -53.60 -14.94 -29.15
N ASP A 389 -52.54 -15.75 -29.12
CA ASP A 389 -52.49 -17.03 -29.83
C ASP A 389 -53.54 -18.04 -29.25
N ALA A 390 -53.72 -18.07 -27.94
CA ALA A 390 -54.73 -18.89 -27.28
C ALA A 390 -56.16 -18.49 -27.72
N ILE A 391 -56.44 -17.17 -27.76
CA ILE A 391 -57.72 -16.64 -28.22
C ILE A 391 -57.94 -16.98 -29.69
N LEU A 392 -56.94 -16.87 -30.56
CA LEU A 392 -57.03 -17.21 -31.96
C LEU A 392 -57.29 -18.72 -32.19
N ARG A 393 -56.63 -19.58 -31.42
CA ARG A 393 -56.87 -21.05 -31.45
C ARG A 393 -58.32 -21.40 -31.02
N GLU A 394 -58.79 -20.82 -29.90
CA GLU A 394 -60.16 -21.03 -29.42
C GLU A 394 -61.20 -20.56 -30.44
N ALA A 395 -60.95 -19.41 -31.07
CA ALA A 395 -61.80 -18.89 -32.13
C ALA A 395 -61.79 -19.76 -33.36
N LYS A 396 -60.67 -20.34 -33.78
CA LYS A 396 -60.52 -21.25 -34.89
C LYS A 396 -61.23 -22.57 -34.63
N GLU A 397 -61.03 -23.16 -33.45
CA GLU A 397 -61.71 -24.39 -33.05
C GLU A 397 -63.25 -24.24 -33.08
N THR A 398 -63.76 -23.13 -32.54
CA THR A 398 -65.20 -22.81 -32.55
C THR A 398 -65.69 -22.60 -33.96
N ALA A 399 -64.96 -21.99 -34.85
CA ALA A 399 -65.29 -21.80 -36.24
C ALA A 399 -65.37 -23.22 -36.98
N ASP A 400 -64.29 -24.02 -36.75
CA ASP A 400 -64.24 -25.35 -37.36
C ASP A 400 -65.38 -26.31 -36.86
N GLU A 401 -65.70 -26.24 -35.57
CA GLU A 401 -66.86 -26.97 -35.03
C GLU A 401 -68.16 -26.47 -35.62
N THR A 402 -68.37 -25.17 -35.72
CA THR A 402 -69.56 -24.56 -36.31
C THR A 402 -69.75 -24.98 -37.79
N ILE A 403 -68.62 -24.96 -38.55
CA ILE A 403 -68.57 -25.39 -39.95
C ILE A 403 -68.93 -26.92 -40.07
N ARG A 404 -68.38 -27.73 -39.18
CA ARG A 404 -68.71 -29.17 -39.13
C ARG A 404 -70.15 -29.42 -38.81
N ASP A 405 -70.74 -28.74 -37.83
CA ASP A 405 -72.15 -28.84 -37.47
C ASP A 405 -73.07 -28.37 -38.62
N PHE A 406 -72.63 -27.25 -39.29
CA PHE A 406 -73.33 -26.77 -40.47
C PHE A 406 -73.32 -27.78 -41.62
N ASN A 407 -72.15 -28.38 -41.89
CA ASN A 407 -72.04 -29.37 -42.96
C ASN A 407 -72.80 -30.66 -42.63
N LYS A 408 -72.92 -31.06 -41.36
CA LYS A 408 -73.77 -32.18 -40.93
C LYS A 408 -75.25 -31.86 -41.06
N ALA A 409 -75.69 -30.68 -40.65
CA ALA A 409 -77.04 -30.20 -40.77
C ALA A 409 -77.49 -30.03 -42.23
N ALA A 410 -76.60 -29.54 -43.10
CA ALA A 410 -76.86 -29.41 -44.54
C ALA A 410 -77.09 -30.75 -45.23
N LYS A 411 -76.52 -31.86 -44.77
CA LYS A 411 -76.73 -33.20 -45.28
C LYS A 411 -78.07 -33.87 -44.81
N ASN A 412 -78.63 -33.38 -43.69
CA ASN A 412 -79.80 -33.94 -43.05
C ASN A 412 -81.09 -33.10 -43.22
N GLY A 413 -81.12 -32.10 -44.12
CA GLY A 413 -82.31 -31.25 -44.34
C GLY A 413 -82.41 -30.18 -43.27
N MET A 414 -81.73 -29.04 -43.50
CA MET A 414 -81.57 -27.92 -42.59
C MET A 414 -82.89 -27.24 -42.27
N THR A 415 -83.21 -27.07 -40.98
CA THR A 415 -84.30 -26.22 -40.51
C THR A 415 -83.84 -24.87 -40.09
N ILE A 416 -84.69 -23.80 -40.12
CA ILE A 416 -84.38 -22.43 -39.71
C ILE A 416 -83.92 -22.39 -38.25
N GLN A 417 -84.35 -23.30 -37.39
CA GLN A 417 -83.99 -23.43 -35.98
C GLN A 417 -82.49 -23.81 -35.78
N ASP A 418 -81.93 -24.62 -36.69
CA ASP A 418 -80.51 -25.05 -36.60
C ASP A 418 -79.56 -23.91 -36.95
N LEU A 419 -79.96 -23.04 -37.87
CA LEU A 419 -79.22 -21.82 -38.22
C LEU A 419 -79.23 -20.79 -37.10
N GLU A 420 -80.36 -20.66 -36.39
CA GLU A 420 -80.45 -19.73 -35.23
C GLU A 420 -79.60 -20.24 -34.04
N ALA A 421 -79.60 -21.54 -33.78
CA ALA A 421 -78.78 -22.16 -32.73
C ALA A 421 -77.24 -21.95 -32.97
N GLY A 422 -76.80 -22.09 -34.23
CA GLY A 422 -75.44 -21.82 -34.63
C GLY A 422 -75.00 -20.33 -34.40
N ARG A 423 -75.93 -19.43 -34.79
CA ARG A 423 -75.71 -17.98 -34.58
C ARG A 423 -75.65 -17.61 -33.11
N GLU A 424 -76.45 -18.20 -32.28
CA GLU A 424 -76.49 -17.92 -30.84
C GLU A 424 -75.29 -18.46 -30.13
N ARG A 425 -74.69 -19.61 -30.58
CA ARG A 425 -73.39 -20.10 -30.05
C ARG A 425 -72.23 -19.13 -30.36
N ILE A 426 -72.10 -18.65 -31.59
CA ILE A 426 -71.09 -17.67 -31.98
C ILE A 426 -71.26 -16.37 -31.19
N ARG A 427 -72.52 -15.93 -31.01
CA ARG A 427 -72.81 -14.70 -30.22
C ARG A 427 -72.39 -14.83 -28.75
N LYS A 428 -72.72 -15.98 -28.11
CA LYS A 428 -72.33 -16.26 -26.72
C LYS A 428 -70.85 -16.39 -26.56
N GLN A 429 -70.08 -16.88 -27.57
CA GLN A 429 -68.65 -16.97 -27.56
C GLN A 429 -68.02 -15.56 -27.72
N LEU A 430 -68.58 -14.73 -28.61
CA LEU A 430 -68.15 -13.28 -28.75
C LEU A 430 -68.44 -12.48 -27.48
N GLU A 431 -69.54 -12.71 -26.80
CA GLU A 431 -69.86 -12.09 -25.51
C GLU A 431 -68.87 -12.51 -24.38
N LYS A 432 -68.49 -13.82 -24.34
CA LYS A 432 -67.46 -14.32 -23.41
C LYS A 432 -66.09 -13.69 -23.64
N THR A 433 -65.70 -13.55 -24.91
CA THR A 433 -64.42 -12.92 -25.29
C THR A 433 -64.43 -11.43 -24.97
N ASN A 434 -65.54 -10.74 -25.18
CA ASN A 434 -65.69 -9.34 -24.81
C ASN A 434 -65.79 -9.12 -23.29
N ALA A 435 -66.36 -10.04 -22.56
CA ALA A 435 -66.39 -10.01 -21.07
C ALA A 435 -64.99 -10.21 -20.48
N LYS A 436 -64.16 -11.09 -21.05
CA LYS A 436 -62.73 -11.24 -20.68
C LYS A 436 -61.93 -9.97 -20.96
N LYS A 437 -62.20 -9.25 -22.08
CA LYS A 437 -61.58 -7.95 -22.36
C LYS A 437 -62.02 -6.84 -21.41
N ALA A 438 -63.21 -6.87 -20.89
CA ALA A 438 -63.71 -5.86 -19.94
C ALA A 438 -63.15 -6.05 -18.52
N ALA A 439 -62.78 -7.32 -18.15
CA ALA A 439 -62.18 -7.63 -16.88
C ALA A 439 -60.70 -7.22 -16.77
N ASN A 440 -60.00 -7.02 -17.91
CA ASN A 440 -58.60 -6.65 -17.97
C ASN A 440 -58.35 -5.17 -18.27
N LYS A 441 -59.30 -4.28 -18.09
CA LYS A 441 -59.03 -2.84 -18.12
C LYS A 441 -58.37 -2.41 -16.81
N PRO A 442 -57.17 -1.79 -16.85
CA PRO A 442 -56.56 -1.23 -15.67
C PRO A 442 -57.50 -0.16 -15.07
N VAL A 443 -57.81 -0.30 -13.82
CA VAL A 443 -58.57 0.72 -13.06
C VAL A 443 -57.71 1.96 -12.99
N GLN A 444 -58.04 3.02 -13.72
CA GLN A 444 -57.46 4.32 -13.51
C GLN A 444 -57.95 4.87 -12.16
N THR A 445 -57.08 4.89 -11.17
CA THR A 445 -57.41 5.33 -9.80
C THR A 445 -56.72 6.58 -9.37
N SER A 446 -56.31 7.52 -10.25
CA SER A 446 -55.81 8.81 -9.76
C SER A 446 -56.23 9.95 -10.69
N ASN A 447 -56.85 10.97 -10.11
CA ASN A 447 -57.12 12.27 -10.71
C ASN A 447 -55.91 13.23 -10.55
N HIS A 448 -54.69 12.76 -10.41
CA HIS A 448 -53.51 13.60 -10.27
C HIS A 448 -53.02 14.08 -11.61
N THR A 449 -52.68 15.36 -11.71
CA THR A 449 -52.03 15.98 -12.89
C THR A 449 -50.52 16.06 -12.66
N ALA A 450 -49.76 16.22 -13.72
CA ALA A 450 -48.30 16.35 -13.65
C ALA A 450 -47.82 17.51 -12.75
N ALA A 451 -48.70 18.48 -12.46
CA ALA A 451 -48.43 19.62 -11.59
C ALA A 451 -48.53 19.29 -10.08
N ASP A 452 -49.08 18.12 -9.75
CA ASP A 452 -49.24 17.68 -8.35
C ASP A 452 -47.99 16.98 -7.80
N PHE A 453 -46.93 16.75 -8.63
CA PHE A 453 -45.72 16.04 -8.23
C PHE A 453 -44.51 16.97 -8.19
N HIS A 454 -43.71 16.86 -7.11
CA HIS A 454 -42.48 17.62 -6.91
C HIS A 454 -41.27 16.70 -6.97
N ILE A 455 -40.10 17.25 -7.29
CA ILE A 455 -38.83 16.49 -7.32
C ILE A 455 -38.53 15.98 -5.91
N GLY A 456 -38.52 14.64 -5.77
CA GLY A 456 -38.33 13.96 -4.48
C GLY A 456 -39.54 13.18 -3.99
N ASP A 457 -40.73 13.31 -4.64
CA ASP A 457 -41.93 12.55 -4.28
C ASP A 457 -41.76 11.08 -4.67
N LYS A 458 -42.18 10.19 -3.79
CA LYS A 458 -42.28 8.76 -4.09
C LYS A 458 -43.58 8.49 -4.83
N VAL A 459 -43.48 8.00 -6.06
CA VAL A 459 -44.64 7.65 -6.89
C VAL A 459 -44.56 6.19 -7.27
N HIS A 460 -45.69 5.47 -7.09
CA HIS A 460 -45.81 4.09 -7.54
C HIS A 460 -46.50 4.05 -8.92
N VAL A 461 -45.79 3.59 -9.94
CA VAL A 461 -46.33 3.47 -11.30
C VAL A 461 -47.08 2.13 -11.40
N ILE A 462 -48.41 2.17 -11.22
CA ILE A 462 -49.27 0.96 -11.14
C ILE A 462 -49.17 0.08 -12.40
N SER A 463 -48.98 0.68 -13.59
CA SER A 463 -48.86 -0.08 -14.84
C SER A 463 -47.58 -0.88 -14.98
N MET A 464 -46.52 -0.55 -14.19
CA MET A 464 -45.20 -1.16 -14.26
C MET A 464 -44.75 -1.77 -12.93
N ASP A 465 -45.58 -1.65 -11.88
CA ASP A 465 -45.24 -2.09 -10.51
C ASP A 465 -43.86 -1.60 -10.05
N LEU A 466 -43.64 -0.29 -10.22
CA LEU A 466 -42.40 0.40 -9.93
C LEU A 466 -42.64 1.53 -8.93
N ASP A 467 -41.81 1.61 -7.86
CA ASP A 467 -41.73 2.68 -6.87
C ASP A 467 -40.69 3.74 -7.22
#